data_6d1e5d2ada5f5420fc461e145ce21635
#
_entry.id   6d1e5d2ada5f5420fc461e145ce21635
#
_cell.length_a   1.000
_cell.length_b   1.000
_cell.length_c   1.000
_cell.angle_alpha   90.00
_cell.angle_beta   90.00
_cell.angle_gamma   90.00
#
_symmetry.space_group_name_H-M   'P 1'
#
loop_
_entity.id
_entity.type
_entity.pdbx_description
1 polymer ?
#
loop_
_entity_poly.entity_id
_entity_poly.type
_entity_poly.pdbx_seq_one_letter_code
_entity_poly.pdbx_strand_id
1 'polypeptide(L)'
;MQLKALIVGNSDGMGLAMTRRLLSRDWDVIGISRSKSPITNPSYHYYIEDVSNTTYTGLLEELSRAGPYDLCCYFAGIGELLDPLDMSYEPKVFDVNLTGMVKTVSAIVPGMVKRGRGHFMGVSSLADELISAEAPSYFASKAGFSNYLAGLALALKPRGVSVTNVRFGFVDTKMAKGDVKPFMMSIEKAVDHLEYCMRKKPSRHTAPKTIIPLIKFRKLMIKLTGK
;
A
#
# COMPACT_ATOMS: atom_id res chain seq x y z
N MET A 1 -21.56 13.67 -9.67
CA MET A 1 -20.56 14.05 -8.63
C MET A 1 -19.26 13.39 -9.01
N GLN A 2 -18.16 14.13 -9.11
CA GLN A 2 -16.84 13.62 -9.47
C GLN A 2 -16.33 12.70 -8.35
N LEU A 3 -15.73 11.56 -8.71
CA LEU A 3 -15.16 10.62 -7.75
C LEU A 3 -13.85 11.17 -7.18
N LYS A 4 -13.61 10.96 -5.88
CA LYS A 4 -12.45 11.50 -5.18
C LYS A 4 -11.57 10.41 -4.61
N ALA A 5 -10.25 10.51 -4.85
CA ALA A 5 -9.26 9.57 -4.36
C ALA A 5 -8.18 10.26 -3.50
N LEU A 6 -7.74 9.56 -2.46
CA LEU A 6 -6.53 9.87 -1.70
C LEU A 6 -5.46 8.81 -1.99
N ILE A 7 -4.28 9.24 -2.44
CA ILE A 7 -3.16 8.36 -2.81
C ILE A 7 -1.94 8.69 -1.96
N VAL A 8 -1.54 7.79 -1.10
CA VAL A 8 -0.36 7.93 -0.24
C VAL A 8 0.82 7.18 -0.86
N GLY A 9 1.92 7.89 -1.15
CA GLY A 9 3.09 7.34 -1.84
C GLY A 9 2.97 7.44 -3.36
N ASN A 10 2.70 8.63 -3.90
CA ASN A 10 2.35 8.84 -5.31
C ASN A 10 3.36 9.69 -6.12
N SER A 11 4.56 9.93 -5.60
CA SER A 11 5.57 10.68 -6.36
C SER A 11 6.33 9.82 -7.38
N ASP A 12 6.26 8.50 -7.28
CA ASP A 12 6.98 7.55 -8.13
C ASP A 12 6.26 6.20 -8.25
N GLY A 13 6.74 5.33 -9.12
CA GLY A 13 6.34 3.93 -9.24
C GLY A 13 4.83 3.72 -9.44
N MET A 14 4.29 2.71 -8.77
CA MET A 14 2.88 2.34 -8.89
C MET A 14 1.91 3.43 -8.43
N GLY A 15 2.26 4.18 -7.38
CA GLY A 15 1.40 5.26 -6.88
C GLY A 15 1.28 6.41 -7.88
N LEU A 16 2.39 6.80 -8.52
CA LEU A 16 2.38 7.81 -9.59
C LEU A 16 1.58 7.34 -10.80
N ALA A 17 1.81 6.10 -11.25
CA ALA A 17 1.10 5.53 -12.40
C ALA A 17 -0.41 5.41 -12.13
N MET A 18 -0.80 4.99 -10.91
CA MET A 18 -2.21 4.94 -10.50
C MET A 18 -2.85 6.33 -10.44
N THR A 19 -2.13 7.33 -9.94
CA THR A 19 -2.59 8.73 -9.93
C THR A 19 -2.89 9.21 -11.35
N ARG A 20 -1.97 8.99 -12.30
CA ARG A 20 -2.18 9.34 -13.71
C ARG A 20 -3.39 8.62 -14.31
N ARG A 21 -3.57 7.35 -13.99
CA ARG A 21 -4.69 6.53 -14.45
C ARG A 21 -6.04 7.03 -13.92
N LEU A 22 -6.10 7.49 -12.67
CA LEU A 22 -7.32 8.07 -12.09
C LEU A 22 -7.63 9.41 -12.72
N LEU A 23 -6.64 10.28 -12.88
CA LEU A 23 -6.81 11.59 -13.52
C LEU A 23 -7.29 11.47 -14.97
N SER A 24 -6.81 10.48 -15.74
CA SER A 24 -7.31 10.22 -17.11
C SER A 24 -8.75 9.71 -17.16
N ARG A 25 -9.37 9.44 -16.01
CA ARG A 25 -10.77 9.04 -15.85
C ARG A 25 -11.58 10.07 -15.06
N ASP A 26 -11.14 11.31 -15.09
CA ASP A 26 -11.83 12.46 -14.49
C ASP A 26 -12.06 12.35 -12.97
N TRP A 27 -11.15 11.64 -12.26
CA TRP A 27 -11.17 11.65 -10.81
C TRP A 27 -10.50 12.91 -10.26
N ASP A 28 -11.00 13.38 -9.12
CA ASP A 28 -10.29 14.34 -8.26
C ASP A 28 -9.31 13.55 -7.37
N VAL A 29 -8.02 13.87 -7.45
CA VAL A 29 -6.98 13.10 -6.76
C VAL A 29 -6.18 13.99 -5.83
N ILE A 30 -6.11 13.59 -4.57
CA ILE A 30 -5.17 14.12 -3.59
C ILE A 30 -4.02 13.15 -3.41
N GLY A 31 -2.79 13.63 -3.55
CA GLY A 31 -1.57 12.85 -3.35
C GLY A 31 -0.81 13.28 -2.10
N ILE A 32 -0.22 12.31 -1.41
CA ILE A 32 0.72 12.55 -0.30
C ILE A 32 2.00 11.78 -0.58
N SER A 33 3.15 12.45 -0.54
CA SER A 33 4.46 11.80 -0.68
C SER A 33 5.59 12.70 -0.18
N ARG A 34 6.75 12.12 0.08
CA ARG A 34 7.94 12.84 0.55
C ARG A 34 8.56 13.77 -0.48
N SER A 35 8.25 13.57 -1.75
CA SER A 35 8.82 14.33 -2.87
C SER A 35 7.70 14.92 -3.72
N LYS A 36 8.00 16.02 -4.39
CA LYS A 36 7.11 16.65 -5.36
C LYS A 36 6.70 15.65 -6.45
N SER A 37 5.42 15.64 -6.76
CA SER A 37 4.90 14.86 -7.89
C SER A 37 5.19 15.57 -9.22
N PRO A 38 5.53 14.84 -10.29
CA PRO A 38 5.74 15.43 -11.62
C PRO A 38 4.44 15.66 -12.40
N ILE A 39 3.28 15.56 -11.74
CA ILE A 39 1.97 15.73 -12.38
C ILE A 39 1.54 17.20 -12.31
N THR A 40 1.09 17.72 -13.45
CA THR A 40 0.37 19.00 -13.56
C THR A 40 -1.01 18.70 -14.13
N ASN A 41 -2.06 18.85 -13.30
CA ASN A 41 -3.45 18.61 -13.68
C ASN A 41 -4.37 19.42 -12.73
N PRO A 42 -5.41 20.10 -13.19
CA PRO A 42 -6.29 20.91 -12.34
C PRO A 42 -7.07 20.09 -11.30
N SER A 43 -7.31 18.80 -11.56
CA SER A 43 -7.95 17.87 -10.61
C SER A 43 -6.94 17.12 -9.74
N TYR A 44 -5.70 17.61 -9.64
CA TYR A 44 -4.67 17.00 -8.82
C TYR A 44 -4.10 18.00 -7.81
N HIS A 45 -4.26 17.65 -6.53
CA HIS A 45 -3.66 18.37 -5.41
C HIS A 45 -2.67 17.44 -4.69
N TYR A 46 -1.55 17.96 -4.22
CA TYR A 46 -0.58 17.13 -3.50
C TYR A 46 0.00 17.84 -2.30
N TYR A 47 0.37 17.03 -1.32
CA TYR A 47 1.06 17.44 -0.10
C TYR A 47 2.42 16.73 -0.01
N ILE A 48 3.45 17.50 0.34
CA ILE A 48 4.78 16.94 0.63
C ILE A 48 4.82 16.63 2.12
N GLU A 49 4.78 15.32 2.46
CA GLU A 49 4.80 14.87 3.85
C GLU A 49 5.38 13.44 3.95
N ASP A 50 6.15 13.21 5.01
CA ASP A 50 6.59 11.85 5.38
C ASP A 50 5.59 11.22 6.34
N VAL A 51 5.05 10.07 5.97
CA VAL A 51 4.05 9.35 6.77
C VAL A 51 4.56 8.93 8.16
N SER A 52 5.88 8.92 8.38
CA SER A 52 6.50 8.64 9.67
C SER A 52 6.59 9.87 10.58
N ASN A 53 6.38 11.08 10.05
CA ASN A 53 6.41 12.31 10.85
C ASN A 53 5.23 12.43 11.82
N THR A 54 5.42 13.20 12.87
CA THR A 54 4.35 13.55 13.82
C THR A 54 3.31 14.46 13.17
N THR A 55 3.73 15.33 12.25
CA THR A 55 2.87 16.25 11.47
C THR A 55 1.88 15.54 10.56
N TYR A 56 2.17 14.29 10.17
CA TYR A 56 1.29 13.50 9.29
C TYR A 56 -0.12 13.33 9.84
N THR A 57 -0.27 13.17 11.15
CA THR A 57 -1.59 13.03 11.79
C THR A 57 -2.44 14.29 11.61
N GLY A 58 -1.85 15.48 11.79
CA GLY A 58 -2.54 16.75 11.59
C GLY A 58 -2.99 16.94 10.13
N LEU A 59 -2.13 16.60 9.16
CA LEU A 59 -2.51 16.62 7.75
C LEU A 59 -3.68 15.66 7.45
N LEU A 60 -3.66 14.46 8.02
CA LEU A 60 -4.76 13.50 7.83
C LEU A 60 -6.08 13.99 8.43
N GLU A 61 -6.06 14.70 9.55
CA GLU A 61 -7.24 15.31 10.13
C GLU A 61 -7.83 16.40 9.24
N GLU A 62 -6.98 17.25 8.65
CA GLU A 62 -7.40 18.23 7.65
C GLU A 62 -8.06 17.55 6.46
N LEU A 63 -7.39 16.56 5.88
CA LEU A 63 -7.88 15.82 4.72
C LEU A 63 -9.16 15.02 5.02
N SER A 64 -9.33 14.52 6.24
CA SER A 64 -10.57 13.84 6.63
C SER A 64 -11.77 14.77 6.60
N ARG A 65 -11.59 16.06 6.95
CA ARG A 65 -12.61 17.10 6.83
C ARG A 65 -12.87 17.52 5.39
N ALA A 66 -11.83 17.52 4.54
CA ALA A 66 -11.93 17.83 3.11
C ALA A 66 -12.54 16.69 2.27
N GLY A 67 -12.79 15.51 2.88
CA GLY A 67 -13.49 14.39 2.23
C GLY A 67 -14.87 14.76 1.73
N PRO A 68 -15.62 13.82 1.26
CA PRO A 68 -15.45 12.37 1.34
C PRO A 68 -14.59 11.76 0.22
N TYR A 69 -13.91 10.64 0.51
CA TYR A 69 -13.14 9.88 -0.48
C TYR A 69 -13.88 8.61 -0.88
N ASP A 70 -13.95 8.34 -2.18
CA ASP A 70 -14.50 7.09 -2.71
C ASP A 70 -13.45 5.99 -2.74
N LEU A 71 -12.17 6.39 -2.86
CA LEU A 71 -11.01 5.51 -2.87
C LEU A 71 -9.89 6.11 -1.99
N CYS A 72 -9.24 5.27 -1.20
CA CYS A 72 -7.98 5.58 -0.56
C CYS A 72 -6.98 4.48 -0.86
N CYS A 73 -5.81 4.82 -1.42
CA CYS A 73 -4.75 3.86 -1.71
C CYS A 73 -3.48 4.18 -0.91
N TYR A 74 -2.90 3.16 -0.30
CA TYR A 74 -1.64 3.27 0.41
C TYR A 74 -0.54 2.51 -0.31
N PHE A 75 0.39 3.25 -0.93
CA PHE A 75 1.57 2.75 -1.65
C PHE A 75 2.88 3.01 -0.92
N ALA A 76 2.86 3.91 0.08
CA ALA A 76 4.09 4.24 0.80
C ALA A 76 4.71 2.99 1.43
N GLY A 77 6.00 2.83 1.23
CA GLY A 77 6.73 1.71 1.78
C GLY A 77 8.22 1.90 1.56
N ILE A 78 9.01 1.35 2.46
CA ILE A 78 10.46 1.32 2.41
C ILE A 78 10.94 -0.07 2.83
N GLY A 79 12.17 -0.42 2.47
CA GLY A 79 12.84 -1.64 2.92
C GLY A 79 14.32 -1.56 2.55
N GLU A 80 15.14 -1.95 3.49
CA GLU A 80 16.58 -2.08 3.35
C GLU A 80 17.01 -3.47 3.86
N LEU A 81 18.24 -3.85 3.54
CA LEU A 81 18.85 -5.02 4.14
C LEU A 81 19.27 -4.67 5.58
N LEU A 82 19.19 -5.66 6.45
CA LEU A 82 19.63 -5.53 7.85
C LEU A 82 21.13 -5.25 7.90
N ASP A 83 21.51 -4.19 8.58
CA ASP A 83 22.86 -3.99 9.06
C ASP A 83 22.90 -4.36 10.57
N PRO A 84 23.54 -5.49 10.97
CA PRO A 84 23.60 -5.87 12.37
C PRO A 84 24.43 -4.91 13.26
N LEU A 85 25.23 -4.03 12.65
CA LEU A 85 26.03 -3.03 13.37
C LEU A 85 25.31 -1.68 13.50
N ASP A 86 24.28 -1.42 12.65
CA ASP A 86 23.41 -0.24 12.74
C ASP A 86 21.95 -0.61 12.47
N MET A 87 21.21 -0.89 13.52
CA MET A 87 19.79 -1.23 13.45
C MET A 87 18.85 -0.01 13.52
N SER A 88 19.36 1.21 13.43
CA SER A 88 18.57 2.46 13.55
C SER A 88 17.50 2.60 12.48
N TYR A 89 17.63 1.93 11.34
CA TYR A 89 16.67 1.95 10.25
C TYR A 89 15.46 1.02 10.47
N GLU A 90 15.59 0.00 11.30
CA GLU A 90 14.54 -1.00 11.53
C GLU A 90 13.20 -0.39 12.02
N PRO A 91 13.16 0.48 13.05
CA PRO A 91 11.93 1.11 13.50
C PRO A 91 11.23 1.92 12.39
N LYS A 92 12.01 2.64 11.56
CA LYS A 92 11.49 3.46 10.47
C LYS A 92 10.71 2.64 9.43
N VAL A 93 11.11 1.38 9.20
CA VAL A 93 10.39 0.48 8.29
C VAL A 93 8.98 0.21 8.82
N PHE A 94 8.81 0.00 10.12
CA PHE A 94 7.49 -0.17 10.74
C PHE A 94 6.69 1.13 10.69
N ASP A 95 7.32 2.26 10.99
CA ASP A 95 6.65 3.56 10.98
C ASP A 95 6.07 3.89 9.61
N VAL A 96 6.83 3.66 8.53
CA VAL A 96 6.36 3.91 7.18
C VAL A 96 5.39 2.82 6.71
N ASN A 97 5.80 1.54 6.80
CA ASN A 97 5.05 0.47 6.16
C ASN A 97 3.76 0.12 6.89
N LEU A 98 3.73 0.21 8.22
CA LEU A 98 2.61 -0.24 9.04
C LEU A 98 1.92 0.92 9.75
N THR A 99 2.63 1.66 10.60
CA THR A 99 2.04 2.72 11.43
C THR A 99 1.43 3.83 10.58
N GLY A 100 2.13 4.29 9.54
CA GLY A 100 1.62 5.30 8.60
C GLY A 100 0.34 4.85 7.88
N MET A 101 0.27 3.57 7.51
CA MET A 101 -0.95 2.99 6.92
C MET A 101 -2.10 2.97 7.94
N VAL A 102 -1.85 2.55 9.18
CA VAL A 102 -2.88 2.53 10.24
C VAL A 102 -3.37 3.93 10.55
N LYS A 103 -2.48 4.93 10.65
CA LYS A 103 -2.86 6.35 10.79
C LYS A 103 -3.78 6.81 9.66
N THR A 104 -3.44 6.46 8.41
CA THR A 104 -4.26 6.79 7.22
C THR A 104 -5.65 6.16 7.33
N VAL A 105 -5.73 4.88 7.67
CA VAL A 105 -6.99 4.16 7.87
C VAL A 105 -7.83 4.85 8.94
N SER A 106 -7.24 5.15 10.11
CA SER A 106 -7.96 5.71 11.25
C SER A 106 -8.57 7.09 10.96
N ALA A 107 -7.94 7.89 10.10
CA ALA A 107 -8.44 9.21 9.73
C ALA A 107 -9.49 9.17 8.60
N ILE A 108 -9.28 8.33 7.59
CA ILE A 108 -10.06 8.38 6.34
C ILE A 108 -11.26 7.42 6.34
N VAL A 109 -11.07 6.22 6.86
CA VAL A 109 -12.11 5.16 6.82
C VAL A 109 -13.38 5.52 7.60
N PRO A 110 -13.35 6.20 8.76
CA PRO A 110 -14.57 6.60 9.44
C PRO A 110 -15.54 7.43 8.58
N GLY A 111 -15.01 8.30 7.70
CA GLY A 111 -15.81 9.04 6.73
C GLY A 111 -16.48 8.14 5.69
N MET A 112 -15.82 7.06 5.26
CA MET A 112 -16.40 6.05 4.38
C MET A 112 -17.50 5.26 5.08
N VAL A 113 -17.27 4.87 6.34
CA VAL A 113 -18.27 4.14 7.17
C VAL A 113 -19.52 4.98 7.39
N LYS A 114 -19.38 6.26 7.72
CA LYS A 114 -20.54 7.19 7.89
C LYS A 114 -21.42 7.26 6.63
N ARG A 115 -20.83 7.15 5.45
CA ARG A 115 -21.55 7.16 4.15
C ARG A 115 -22.07 5.78 3.72
N GLY A 116 -21.68 4.70 4.39
CA GLY A 116 -21.98 3.35 3.98
C GLY A 116 -21.30 2.94 2.66
N ARG A 117 -20.27 3.66 2.20
CA ARG A 117 -19.54 3.37 0.96
C ARG A 117 -18.13 3.93 0.97
N GLY A 118 -17.22 3.22 0.32
CA GLY A 118 -15.82 3.59 0.14
C GLY A 118 -14.96 2.37 -0.15
N HIS A 119 -13.72 2.62 -0.55
CA HIS A 119 -12.77 1.55 -0.80
C HIS A 119 -11.38 1.94 -0.31
N PHE A 120 -10.82 1.18 0.62
CA PHE A 120 -9.43 1.28 1.02
C PHE A 120 -8.61 0.17 0.35
N MET A 121 -7.56 0.53 -0.37
CA MET A 121 -6.60 -0.41 -0.96
C MET A 121 -5.22 -0.20 -0.36
N GLY A 122 -4.63 -1.23 0.22
CA GLY A 122 -3.25 -1.21 0.67
C GLY A 122 -2.38 -2.13 -0.18
N VAL A 123 -1.20 -1.63 -0.58
CA VAL A 123 -0.24 -2.42 -1.34
C VAL A 123 0.78 -3.05 -0.41
N SER A 124 0.61 -4.36 -0.21
CA SER A 124 1.51 -5.22 0.53
C SER A 124 2.52 -5.92 -0.41
N SER A 125 3.03 -7.03 0.01
CA SER A 125 4.02 -7.84 -0.72
C SER A 125 3.78 -9.32 -0.46
N LEU A 126 4.30 -10.18 -1.30
CA LEU A 126 4.42 -11.61 -1.05
C LEU A 126 5.37 -11.94 0.12
N ALA A 127 6.17 -10.96 0.54
CA ALA A 127 6.99 -11.01 1.75
C ALA A 127 6.16 -11.21 3.03
N ASP A 128 4.87 -10.86 3.01
CA ASP A 128 3.96 -10.94 4.15
C ASP A 128 3.71 -12.36 4.68
N GLU A 129 4.10 -13.37 3.92
CA GLU A 129 3.97 -14.78 4.33
C GLU A 129 5.31 -15.47 4.60
N LEU A 130 6.41 -14.76 4.49
CA LEU A 130 7.74 -15.32 4.59
C LEU A 130 8.51 -14.72 5.77
N ILE A 131 9.61 -15.37 6.13
CA ILE A 131 10.60 -14.88 7.09
C ILE A 131 11.88 -14.60 6.29
N SER A 132 12.59 -13.52 6.63
CA SER A 132 13.88 -13.18 6.04
C SER A 132 14.86 -12.76 7.11
N ALA A 133 16.04 -13.36 7.09
CA ALA A 133 17.16 -12.92 7.90
C ALA A 133 17.83 -11.64 7.35
N GLU A 134 17.65 -11.38 6.05
CA GLU A 134 18.26 -10.23 5.36
C GLU A 134 17.46 -8.92 5.51
N ALA A 135 16.15 -9.00 5.75
CA ALA A 135 15.27 -7.83 5.85
C ALA A 135 14.11 -8.07 6.84
N PRO A 136 14.39 -8.38 8.12
CA PRO A 136 13.38 -8.83 9.08
C PRO A 136 12.26 -7.80 9.29
N SER A 137 12.59 -6.51 9.42
CA SER A 137 11.59 -5.45 9.61
C SER A 137 10.66 -5.31 8.41
N TYR A 138 11.18 -5.40 7.18
CA TYR A 138 10.36 -5.34 5.98
C TYR A 138 9.33 -6.48 5.95
N PHE A 139 9.79 -7.72 6.14
CA PHE A 139 8.91 -8.89 6.10
C PHE A 139 7.87 -8.85 7.23
N ALA A 140 8.30 -8.53 8.45
CA ALA A 140 7.41 -8.39 9.60
C ALA A 140 6.39 -7.25 9.41
N SER A 141 6.83 -6.09 8.89
CA SER A 141 5.92 -4.97 8.62
C SER A 141 4.87 -5.33 7.57
N LYS A 142 5.23 -6.08 6.51
CA LYS A 142 4.28 -6.53 5.47
C LYS A 142 3.35 -7.63 5.99
N ALA A 143 3.81 -8.50 6.90
CA ALA A 143 2.97 -9.48 7.58
C ALA A 143 1.91 -8.78 8.45
N GLY A 144 2.32 -7.83 9.29
CA GLY A 144 1.42 -7.00 10.11
C GLY A 144 0.41 -6.22 9.26
N PHE A 145 0.90 -5.58 8.18
CA PHE A 145 0.08 -4.86 7.21
C PHE A 145 -1.02 -5.74 6.62
N SER A 146 -0.66 -6.94 6.13
CA SER A 146 -1.61 -7.86 5.50
C SER A 146 -2.61 -8.42 6.50
N ASN A 147 -2.17 -8.75 7.72
CA ASN A 147 -3.05 -9.23 8.79
C ASN A 147 -4.06 -8.15 9.21
N TYR A 148 -3.60 -6.91 9.42
CA TYR A 148 -4.46 -5.79 9.77
C TYR A 148 -5.54 -5.53 8.71
N LEU A 149 -5.17 -5.47 7.43
CA LEU A 149 -6.14 -5.26 6.34
C LEU A 149 -7.13 -6.42 6.20
N ALA A 150 -6.70 -7.65 6.47
CA ALA A 150 -7.61 -8.80 6.46
C ALA A 150 -8.68 -8.68 7.56
N GLY A 151 -8.29 -8.35 8.80
CA GLY A 151 -9.23 -8.09 9.90
C GLY A 151 -10.15 -6.92 9.60
N LEU A 152 -9.60 -5.82 9.06
CA LEU A 152 -10.37 -4.64 8.69
C LEU A 152 -11.40 -4.93 7.60
N ALA A 153 -11.05 -5.75 6.60
CA ALA A 153 -11.98 -6.16 5.55
C ALA A 153 -13.20 -6.91 6.11
N LEU A 154 -12.99 -7.78 7.09
CA LEU A 154 -14.08 -8.49 7.77
C LEU A 154 -14.97 -7.52 8.57
N ALA A 155 -14.36 -6.62 9.34
CA ALA A 155 -15.06 -5.68 10.21
C ALA A 155 -15.89 -4.65 9.44
N LEU A 156 -15.41 -4.20 8.26
CA LEU A 156 -16.03 -3.11 7.51
C LEU A 156 -16.98 -3.56 6.40
N LYS A 157 -16.95 -4.83 6.00
CA LYS A 157 -17.86 -5.38 5.01
C LYS A 157 -19.34 -5.13 5.35
N PRO A 158 -19.81 -5.35 6.61
CA PRO A 158 -21.21 -5.04 6.98
C PRO A 158 -21.52 -3.55 6.98
N ARG A 159 -20.50 -2.68 6.96
CA ARG A 159 -20.62 -1.22 6.95
C ARG A 159 -20.57 -0.62 5.53
N GLY A 160 -20.58 -1.46 4.48
CA GLY A 160 -20.56 -1.03 3.09
C GLY A 160 -19.19 -0.50 2.61
N VAL A 161 -18.13 -0.67 3.40
CA VAL A 161 -16.77 -0.26 3.04
C VAL A 161 -15.95 -1.47 2.62
N SER A 162 -15.35 -1.37 1.43
CA SER A 162 -14.47 -2.41 0.91
C SER A 162 -13.02 -2.15 1.35
N VAL A 163 -12.31 -3.22 1.69
CA VAL A 163 -10.87 -3.17 2.00
C VAL A 163 -10.17 -4.23 1.17
N THR A 164 -9.16 -3.83 0.39
CA THR A 164 -8.38 -4.74 -0.44
C THR A 164 -6.91 -4.73 -0.03
N ASN A 165 -6.40 -5.89 0.34
CA ASN A 165 -4.97 -6.15 0.46
C ASN A 165 -4.43 -6.63 -0.88
N VAL A 166 -3.66 -5.76 -1.58
CA VAL A 166 -3.02 -6.09 -2.86
C VAL A 166 -1.60 -6.54 -2.59
N ARG A 167 -1.27 -7.77 -2.96
CA ARG A 167 0.02 -8.41 -2.71
C ARG A 167 0.75 -8.63 -4.01
N PHE A 168 1.82 -7.89 -4.20
CA PHE A 168 2.67 -8.05 -5.36
C PHE A 168 3.96 -8.83 -5.05
N GLY A 169 4.45 -9.55 -6.05
CA GLY A 169 5.85 -9.95 -6.13
C GLY A 169 6.72 -8.75 -6.52
N PHE A 170 7.78 -8.99 -7.29
CA PHE A 170 8.62 -7.92 -7.79
C PHE A 170 7.87 -7.10 -8.86
N VAL A 171 7.84 -5.79 -8.64
CA VAL A 171 7.37 -4.80 -9.62
C VAL A 171 8.56 -3.90 -9.95
N ASP A 172 8.72 -3.56 -11.23
CA ASP A 172 9.84 -2.76 -11.73
C ASP A 172 9.77 -1.31 -11.23
N THR A 173 10.19 -1.11 -10.00
CA THR A 173 10.23 0.17 -9.28
C THR A 173 11.59 0.33 -8.61
N LYS A 174 11.92 1.55 -8.19
CA LYS A 174 13.14 1.83 -7.42
C LYS A 174 13.28 1.01 -6.13
N MET A 175 12.17 0.49 -5.60
CA MET A 175 12.18 -0.35 -4.41
C MET A 175 12.63 -1.79 -4.71
N ALA A 176 12.54 -2.24 -5.96
CA ALA A 176 12.96 -3.59 -6.33
C ALA A 176 14.50 -3.69 -6.35
N LYS A 177 15.08 -3.93 -5.18
CA LYS A 177 16.53 -4.15 -5.00
C LYS A 177 16.90 -5.62 -5.18
N GLY A 178 18.21 -5.90 -5.32
CA GLY A 178 18.76 -7.23 -5.51
C GLY A 178 18.81 -7.67 -6.97
N ASP A 179 19.63 -8.71 -7.25
CA ASP A 179 19.92 -9.18 -8.61
C ASP A 179 18.89 -10.17 -9.12
N VAL A 180 18.29 -10.97 -8.24
CA VAL A 180 17.32 -12.01 -8.58
C VAL A 180 15.90 -11.50 -8.36
N LYS A 181 15.18 -11.23 -9.45
CA LYS A 181 13.80 -10.71 -9.43
C LYS A 181 12.87 -11.63 -10.25
N PRO A 182 12.54 -12.82 -9.74
CA PRO A 182 11.72 -13.75 -10.47
C PRO A 182 10.33 -13.18 -10.74
N PHE A 183 9.84 -13.35 -11.96
CA PHE A 183 8.51 -12.91 -12.39
C PHE A 183 8.27 -11.41 -12.21
N MET A 184 9.31 -10.58 -12.42
CA MET A 184 9.19 -9.13 -12.33
C MET A 184 8.08 -8.62 -13.24
N MET A 185 7.20 -7.79 -12.69
CA MET A 185 6.05 -7.21 -13.37
C MET A 185 6.33 -5.76 -13.72
N SER A 186 5.88 -5.29 -14.89
CA SER A 186 5.94 -3.86 -15.20
C SER A 186 4.96 -3.06 -14.33
N ILE A 187 5.22 -1.77 -14.18
CA ILE A 187 4.33 -0.86 -13.44
C ILE A 187 2.93 -0.85 -14.06
N GLU A 188 2.82 -0.85 -15.38
CA GLU A 188 1.56 -0.84 -16.12
C GLU A 188 0.71 -2.07 -15.77
N LYS A 189 1.30 -3.27 -15.80
CA LYS A 189 0.61 -4.50 -15.40
C LYS A 189 0.18 -4.46 -13.93
N ALA A 190 1.01 -3.91 -13.06
CA ALA A 190 0.64 -3.75 -11.65
C ALA A 190 -0.57 -2.81 -11.50
N VAL A 191 -0.61 -1.70 -12.25
CA VAL A 191 -1.77 -0.79 -12.26
C VAL A 191 -3.02 -1.45 -12.82
N ASP A 192 -2.93 -2.30 -13.84
CA ASP A 192 -4.08 -3.06 -14.34
C ASP A 192 -4.67 -3.98 -13.25
N HIS A 193 -3.82 -4.60 -12.43
CA HIS A 193 -4.27 -5.36 -11.25
C HIS A 193 -4.94 -4.47 -10.20
N LEU A 194 -4.43 -3.25 -9.97
CA LEU A 194 -5.06 -2.28 -9.06
C LEU A 194 -6.44 -1.85 -9.59
N GLU A 195 -6.59 -1.59 -10.88
CA GLU A 195 -7.88 -1.29 -11.49
C GLU A 195 -8.87 -2.46 -11.40
N TYR A 196 -8.39 -3.68 -11.61
CA TYR A 196 -9.21 -4.87 -11.33
C TYR A 196 -9.71 -4.87 -9.88
N CYS A 197 -8.82 -4.58 -8.91
CA CYS A 197 -9.18 -4.48 -7.50
C CYS A 197 -10.19 -3.36 -7.23
N MET A 198 -10.07 -2.21 -7.86
CA MET A 198 -11.05 -1.13 -7.76
C MET A 198 -12.45 -1.56 -8.20
N ARG A 199 -12.55 -2.30 -9.31
CA ARG A 199 -13.84 -2.75 -9.87
C ARG A 199 -14.44 -3.91 -9.09
N LYS A 200 -13.62 -4.91 -8.72
CA LYS A 200 -14.09 -6.17 -8.11
C LYS A 200 -14.08 -6.17 -6.59
N LYS A 201 -13.32 -5.27 -5.99
CA LYS A 201 -13.20 -5.08 -4.54
C LYS A 201 -12.94 -6.38 -3.74
N PRO A 202 -12.01 -7.25 -4.19
CA PRO A 202 -11.67 -8.45 -3.43
C PRO A 202 -11.02 -8.05 -2.11
N SER A 203 -11.24 -8.80 -1.04
CA SER A 203 -10.53 -8.55 0.23
C SER A 203 -9.02 -8.79 0.14
N ARG A 204 -8.60 -9.70 -0.75
CA ARG A 204 -7.19 -10.04 -1.03
C ARG A 204 -6.98 -10.27 -2.52
N HIS A 205 -5.92 -9.68 -3.06
CA HIS A 205 -5.49 -9.92 -4.44
C HIS A 205 -3.99 -10.18 -4.49
N THR A 206 -3.58 -11.24 -5.16
CA THR A 206 -2.16 -11.65 -5.28
C THR A 206 -1.77 -11.70 -6.75
N ALA A 207 -0.64 -11.07 -7.10
CA ALA A 207 -0.09 -11.10 -8.45
C ALA A 207 1.46 -11.12 -8.45
N PRO A 208 2.08 -11.95 -9.27
CA PRO A 208 1.45 -12.99 -10.08
C PRO A 208 1.01 -14.19 -9.22
N LYS A 209 -0.09 -14.84 -9.61
CA LYS A 209 -0.59 -16.03 -8.89
C LYS A 209 0.34 -17.23 -9.02
N THR A 210 1.14 -17.28 -10.06
CA THR A 210 2.09 -18.37 -10.36
C THR A 210 3.15 -18.56 -9.29
N ILE A 211 3.44 -17.54 -8.47
CA ILE A 211 4.42 -17.64 -7.39
C ILE A 211 3.85 -18.28 -6.10
N ILE A 212 2.53 -18.42 -5.98
CA ILE A 212 1.89 -18.94 -4.76
C ILE A 212 2.38 -20.36 -4.38
N PRO A 213 2.52 -21.33 -5.31
CA PRO A 213 3.05 -22.63 -4.96
C PRO A 213 4.47 -22.58 -4.38
N LEU A 214 5.32 -21.71 -4.93
CA LEU A 214 6.70 -21.51 -4.45
C LEU A 214 6.72 -20.97 -3.02
N ILE A 215 5.86 -19.99 -2.71
CA ILE A 215 5.74 -19.44 -1.36
C ILE A 215 5.30 -20.54 -0.36
N LYS A 216 4.30 -21.34 -0.73
CA LYS A 216 3.82 -22.45 0.11
C LYS A 216 4.92 -23.48 0.37
N PHE A 217 5.68 -23.83 -0.67
CA PHE A 217 6.81 -24.73 -0.54
C PHE A 217 7.90 -24.15 0.38
N ARG A 218 8.28 -22.89 0.20
CA ARG A 218 9.26 -22.23 1.06
C ARG A 218 8.81 -22.17 2.52
N LYS A 219 7.53 -21.86 2.79
CA LYS A 219 6.96 -21.91 4.15
C LYS A 219 7.07 -23.30 4.78
N LEU A 220 6.78 -24.34 4.00
CA LEU A 220 6.92 -25.71 4.47
C LEU A 220 8.38 -26.06 4.81
N MET A 221 9.31 -25.67 3.94
CA MET A 221 10.75 -25.90 4.18
C MET A 221 11.25 -25.18 5.43
N ILE A 222 10.89 -23.91 5.63
CA ILE A 222 11.23 -23.16 6.84
C ILE A 222 10.70 -23.87 8.10
N LYS A 223 9.45 -24.36 8.03
CA LYS A 223 8.83 -25.09 9.16
C LYS A 223 9.56 -26.40 9.49
N LEU A 224 10.08 -27.10 8.46
CA LEU A 224 10.74 -28.41 8.63
C LEU A 224 12.21 -28.28 9.01
N THR A 225 12.90 -27.27 8.53
CA THR A 225 14.36 -27.15 8.65
C THR A 225 14.81 -26.03 9.61
N GLY A 226 13.90 -25.13 9.97
CA GLY A 226 14.24 -23.91 10.71
C GLY A 226 15.05 -22.90 9.91
N LYS A 227 15.21 -23.13 8.57
CA LYS A 227 16.02 -22.30 7.67
C LYS A 227 15.19 -21.80 6.49
#